data_7a9e80a9eed74577eae8c72f7cb6d1ed
#
_entry.id   7a9e80a9eed74577eae8c72f7cb6d1ed
#
_cell.length_a   1.000
_cell.length_b   1.000
_cell.length_c   1.000
_cell.angle_alpha   90.00
_cell.angle_beta   90.00
_cell.angle_gamma   90.00
#
_symmetry.space_group_name_H-M   'P 1'
#
loop_
_entity.id
_entity.type
_entity.pdbx_description
1 polymer ?
#
loop_
_entity_poly.entity_id
_entity_poly.type
_entity_poly.pdbx_seq_one_letter_code
_entity_poly.pdbx_strand_id
1 'polypeptide(L)'
;RQQENGRYAIEVISQDLRRAGYWGGTALVPEIIGSQQPIKPDAGTGDNFTCPTGDNTWGRMIYYRIFGINDARTNYACIPAGGTGGYLRGDVLVVRYGSAYQVGGTTLANFTTEPNRLYLRSTVFQGRIFNGSEQGDGANQVETVAATRESIVIAHAYYIGDSGRTCRGDTVPSLFRVTLSNNGTPEVEEIAYGVDQFQVRYGVDTAIDLNSSPPNSNGDSLIDQYLDANNINNDDSPPYTSPHWRQVIAAKIWLL
;
A
#
# COMPACT_ATOMS: atom_id res chain seq x y z
N ARG A 1 17.44 16.05 -18.47
CA ARG A 1 16.87 16.17 -17.10
C ARG A 1 15.46 15.56 -16.99
N GLN A 2 14.50 15.89 -17.91
CA GLN A 2 13.15 15.27 -17.82
C GLN A 2 13.20 13.74 -17.97
N GLN A 3 13.97 13.21 -18.92
CA GLN A 3 14.14 11.77 -19.09
C GLN A 3 14.77 11.09 -17.86
N GLU A 4 15.67 11.75 -17.18
CA GLU A 4 16.30 11.24 -15.95
C GLU A 4 15.27 11.19 -14.81
N ASN A 5 14.47 12.24 -14.66
CA ASN A 5 13.40 12.30 -13.67
C ASN A 5 12.35 11.21 -13.91
N GLY A 6 11.94 10.99 -15.17
CA GLY A 6 11.02 9.91 -15.54
C GLY A 6 11.59 8.52 -15.25
N ARG A 7 12.88 8.28 -15.55
CA ARG A 7 13.55 7.01 -15.22
C ARG A 7 13.62 6.79 -13.70
N TYR A 8 13.98 7.83 -12.95
CA TYR A 8 14.02 7.76 -11.50
C TYR A 8 12.63 7.45 -10.91
N ALA A 9 11.59 8.14 -11.39
CA ALA A 9 10.22 7.91 -10.99
C ALA A 9 9.78 6.44 -11.22
N ILE A 10 10.03 5.92 -12.43
CA ILE A 10 9.73 4.50 -12.77
C ILE A 10 10.52 3.56 -11.86
N GLU A 11 11.79 3.83 -11.59
CA GLU A 11 12.62 2.98 -10.73
C GLU A 11 12.05 2.92 -9.31
N VAL A 12 11.71 4.07 -8.72
CA VAL A 12 11.13 4.15 -7.36
C VAL A 12 9.82 3.35 -7.29
N ILE A 13 8.89 3.57 -8.21
CA ILE A 13 7.61 2.86 -8.23
C ILE A 13 7.82 1.36 -8.48
N SER A 14 8.72 1.01 -9.40
CA SER A 14 9.01 -0.41 -9.72
C SER A 14 9.61 -1.16 -8.52
N GLN A 15 10.45 -0.51 -7.73
CA GLN A 15 11.00 -1.10 -6.50
C GLN A 15 9.90 -1.40 -5.48
N ASP A 16 8.95 -0.49 -5.31
CA ASP A 16 7.82 -0.69 -4.42
C ASP A 16 6.89 -1.80 -4.92
N LEU A 17 6.55 -1.79 -6.20
CA LEU A 17 5.70 -2.83 -6.80
C LEU A 17 6.31 -4.23 -6.69
N ARG A 18 7.63 -4.37 -6.83
CA ARG A 18 8.32 -5.66 -6.64
C ARG A 18 8.25 -6.17 -5.19
N ARG A 19 8.04 -5.28 -4.23
CA ARG A 19 7.91 -5.58 -2.80
C ARG A 19 6.46 -5.71 -2.36
N ALA A 20 5.50 -5.29 -3.19
CA ALA A 20 4.08 -5.31 -2.88
C ALA A 20 3.64 -6.70 -2.39
N GLY A 21 3.05 -6.74 -1.20
CA GLY A 21 2.63 -8.00 -0.59
C GLY A 21 3.74 -8.85 0.05
N TYR A 22 4.94 -8.31 0.20
CA TYR A 22 5.97 -8.95 1.03
C TYR A 22 5.65 -8.69 2.51
N TRP A 23 5.38 -9.74 3.26
CA TRP A 23 5.01 -9.67 4.68
C TRP A 23 6.02 -10.37 5.59
N GLY A 24 7.28 -10.33 5.24
CA GLY A 24 8.35 -10.90 6.05
C GLY A 24 8.38 -12.43 6.02
N GLY A 25 7.92 -13.08 7.09
CA GLY A 25 7.97 -14.53 7.21
C GLY A 25 6.82 -15.28 6.53
N THR A 26 5.64 -14.66 6.43
CA THR A 26 4.43 -15.31 5.91
C THR A 26 3.99 -14.78 4.55
N ALA A 27 3.50 -15.67 3.70
CA ALA A 27 2.76 -15.33 2.49
C ALA A 27 1.24 -15.41 2.70
N LEU A 28 0.78 -15.89 3.86
CA LEU A 28 -0.62 -16.13 4.17
C LEU A 28 -1.24 -14.85 4.75
N VAL A 29 -1.71 -13.96 3.89
CA VAL A 29 -2.34 -12.69 4.33
C VAL A 29 -3.53 -12.92 5.29
N PRO A 30 -4.40 -13.93 5.12
CA PRO A 30 -5.48 -14.21 6.07
C PRO A 30 -5.01 -14.51 7.50
N GLU A 31 -3.78 -14.98 7.66
CA GLU A 31 -3.18 -15.28 8.97
C GLU A 31 -2.45 -14.07 9.59
N ILE A 32 -2.47 -12.93 8.91
CA ILE A 32 -1.96 -11.66 9.44
C ILE A 32 -3.15 -10.89 9.97
N ILE A 33 -3.14 -10.53 11.26
CA ILE A 33 -4.21 -9.74 11.89
C ILE A 33 -3.64 -8.46 12.50
N GLY A 34 -4.48 -7.44 12.54
CA GLY A 34 -4.19 -6.22 13.29
C GLY A 34 -4.61 -6.40 14.75
N SER A 35 -3.88 -5.81 15.71
CA SER A 35 -4.21 -5.93 17.12
C SER A 35 -5.54 -5.26 17.49
N GLN A 36 -5.77 -4.06 16.98
CA GLN A 36 -6.96 -3.24 17.29
C GLN A 36 -7.70 -2.74 16.06
N GLN A 37 -7.14 -2.92 14.88
CA GLN A 37 -7.69 -2.42 13.63
C GLN A 37 -7.78 -3.55 12.59
N PRO A 38 -8.82 -3.58 11.76
CA PRO A 38 -8.95 -4.56 10.71
C PRO A 38 -7.82 -4.39 9.67
N ILE A 39 -7.41 -5.49 9.06
CA ILE A 39 -6.45 -5.48 7.94
C ILE A 39 -7.15 -5.47 6.57
N LYS A 40 -8.47 -5.46 6.60
CA LYS A 40 -9.39 -5.30 5.46
C LYS A 40 -10.47 -4.30 5.84
N PRO A 41 -11.13 -3.65 4.89
CA PRO A 41 -12.28 -2.80 5.18
C PRO A 41 -13.37 -3.60 5.89
N ASP A 42 -14.04 -2.94 6.83
CA ASP A 42 -15.24 -3.49 7.46
C ASP A 42 -16.47 -3.05 6.68
N ALA A 43 -17.38 -3.99 6.45
CA ALA A 43 -18.67 -3.69 5.84
C ALA A 43 -19.40 -2.60 6.64
N GLY A 44 -19.69 -1.49 5.98
CA GLY A 44 -20.46 -0.38 6.55
C GLY A 44 -19.71 0.64 7.40
N THR A 45 -18.39 0.49 7.62
CA THR A 45 -17.61 1.51 8.33
C THR A 45 -16.97 2.55 7.41
N GLY A 46 -17.26 2.44 6.11
CA GLY A 46 -16.66 3.29 5.11
C GLY A 46 -15.22 2.88 4.83
N ASP A 47 -14.74 3.45 3.89
CA ASP A 47 -13.61 3.27 3.10
C ASP A 47 -12.26 3.42 3.85
N ASN A 48 -11.84 2.36 4.50
CA ASN A 48 -10.52 2.27 5.11
C ASN A 48 -9.38 2.20 4.08
N PHE A 49 -9.71 2.20 2.77
CA PHE A 49 -8.72 2.44 1.72
C PHE A 49 -8.27 3.89 1.69
N THR A 50 -9.14 4.81 2.10
CA THR A 50 -8.79 6.21 2.15
C THR A 50 -7.68 6.43 3.15
N CYS A 51 -6.84 7.39 2.84
CA CYS A 51 -5.73 7.80 3.65
C CYS A 51 -6.17 9.01 4.48
N PRO A 52 -6.79 8.83 5.66
CA PRO A 52 -7.25 9.95 6.46
C PRO A 52 -6.07 10.76 6.98
N THR A 53 -6.27 12.06 7.09
CA THR A 53 -5.26 12.95 7.65
C THR A 53 -5.01 12.59 9.12
N GLY A 54 -3.76 12.38 9.48
CA GLY A 54 -3.36 12.10 10.87
C GLY A 54 -3.58 10.67 11.35
N ASP A 55 -3.94 9.74 10.45
CA ASP A 55 -4.18 8.34 10.77
C ASP A 55 -3.31 7.41 9.92
N ASN A 56 -2.91 6.28 10.49
CA ASN A 56 -2.13 5.23 9.84
C ASN A 56 -2.96 4.00 9.44
N THR A 57 -4.27 4.01 9.68
CA THR A 57 -5.15 2.84 9.44
C THR A 57 -5.13 2.38 8.00
N TRP A 58 -4.97 3.27 7.02
CA TRP A 58 -4.86 2.90 5.62
C TRP A 58 -3.62 2.02 5.32
N GLY A 59 -2.57 2.12 6.12
CA GLY A 59 -1.38 1.26 6.04
C GLY A 59 -1.65 -0.18 6.48
N ARG A 60 -2.69 -0.40 7.30
CA ARG A 60 -3.09 -1.73 7.77
C ARG A 60 -3.88 -2.54 6.74
N MET A 61 -4.35 -1.91 5.66
CA MET A 61 -5.19 -2.55 4.62
C MET A 61 -4.40 -3.49 3.72
N ILE A 62 -3.68 -4.44 4.29
CA ILE A 62 -2.73 -5.33 3.62
C ILE A 62 -3.39 -6.36 2.70
N TYR A 63 -4.70 -6.61 2.85
CA TYR A 63 -5.46 -7.40 1.88
C TYR A 63 -5.38 -6.81 0.48
N TYR A 64 -5.20 -5.50 0.39
CA TYR A 64 -5.02 -4.74 -0.84
C TYR A 64 -3.58 -4.25 -0.93
N ARG A 65 -2.67 -5.22 -1.17
CA ARG A 65 -1.23 -4.94 -1.36
C ARG A 65 -0.95 -3.93 -2.46
N ILE A 66 -1.80 -3.94 -3.49
CA ILE A 66 -1.88 -2.96 -4.57
C ILE A 66 -3.33 -2.50 -4.63
N PHE A 67 -3.53 -1.20 -4.76
CA PHE A 67 -4.84 -0.58 -4.91
C PHE A 67 -4.70 0.67 -5.80
N GLY A 68 -5.76 1.12 -6.43
CA GLY A 68 -5.71 2.33 -7.23
C GLY A 68 -7.04 3.04 -7.37
N ILE A 69 -6.95 4.28 -7.84
CA ILE A 69 -8.09 5.11 -8.18
C ILE A 69 -7.81 5.70 -9.56
N ASN A 70 -8.77 5.60 -10.47
CA ASN A 70 -8.64 6.07 -11.84
C ASN A 70 -9.01 7.56 -11.93
N ASP A 71 -8.09 8.36 -12.47
CA ASP A 71 -8.27 9.80 -12.76
C ASP A 71 -8.91 10.63 -11.63
N ALA A 72 -8.67 10.27 -10.37
CA ALA A 72 -9.22 10.97 -9.22
C ALA A 72 -8.38 10.74 -7.97
N ARG A 73 -8.48 11.64 -6.99
CA ARG A 73 -8.03 11.38 -5.63
C ARG A 73 -9.15 10.90 -4.71
N THR A 74 -10.39 11.10 -5.13
CA THR A 74 -11.61 10.74 -4.40
C THR A 74 -11.51 11.05 -2.90
N ASN A 75 -11.66 10.07 -2.04
CA ASN A 75 -11.63 10.22 -0.59
C ASN A 75 -10.22 10.13 0.04
N TYR A 76 -9.14 10.12 -0.76
CA TYR A 76 -7.77 10.11 -0.24
C TYR A 76 -7.42 11.46 0.41
N ALA A 77 -7.88 11.66 1.65
CA ALA A 77 -7.77 12.92 2.36
C ALA A 77 -6.32 13.34 2.67
N CYS A 78 -5.40 12.37 2.75
CA CYS A 78 -3.97 12.66 2.91
C CYS A 78 -3.31 13.23 1.65
N ILE A 79 -3.95 13.12 0.48
CA ILE A 79 -3.54 13.82 -0.74
C ILE A 79 -4.19 15.21 -0.72
N PRO A 80 -3.43 16.30 -0.64
CA PRO A 80 -4.00 17.65 -0.60
C PRO A 80 -4.87 17.92 -1.84
N ALA A 81 -5.93 18.70 -1.65
CA ALA A 81 -6.83 19.08 -2.76
C ALA A 81 -6.27 20.21 -3.62
N GLY A 82 -5.30 20.98 -3.09
CA GLY A 82 -4.69 22.11 -3.79
C GLY A 82 -3.46 22.62 -3.04
N GLY A 83 -2.78 23.62 -3.61
CA GLY A 83 -1.49 24.11 -3.14
C GLY A 83 -0.36 23.14 -3.49
N THR A 84 0.83 23.41 -2.99
CA THR A 84 2.01 22.56 -3.24
C THR A 84 1.75 21.14 -2.75
N GLY A 85 1.96 20.15 -3.61
CA GLY A 85 1.61 18.75 -3.37
C GLY A 85 0.13 18.42 -3.61
N GLY A 86 -0.71 19.43 -3.95
CA GLY A 86 -2.13 19.20 -4.25
C GLY A 86 -2.33 18.39 -5.51
N TYR A 87 -3.29 17.46 -5.50
CA TYR A 87 -3.62 16.62 -6.64
C TYR A 87 -4.03 17.45 -7.87
N LEU A 88 -3.45 17.12 -9.00
CA LEU A 88 -3.76 17.76 -10.28
C LEU A 88 -4.56 16.85 -11.21
N ARG A 89 -4.08 15.63 -11.45
CA ARG A 89 -4.64 14.72 -12.47
C ARG A 89 -4.05 13.32 -12.39
N GLY A 90 -4.60 12.41 -13.21
CA GLY A 90 -4.11 11.05 -13.38
C GLY A 90 -4.50 10.10 -12.26
N ASP A 91 -3.93 8.92 -12.28
CA ASP A 91 -4.27 7.88 -11.34
C ASP A 91 -3.60 8.07 -9.98
N VAL A 92 -4.18 7.43 -8.96
CA VAL A 92 -3.53 7.18 -7.68
C VAL A 92 -3.16 5.71 -7.60
N LEU A 93 -1.91 5.39 -7.33
CA LEU A 93 -1.42 4.03 -7.10
C LEU A 93 -1.01 3.87 -5.65
N VAL A 94 -1.59 2.90 -4.97
CA VAL A 94 -1.24 2.54 -3.59
C VAL A 94 -0.52 1.21 -3.55
N VAL A 95 0.58 1.15 -2.80
CA VAL A 95 1.38 -0.07 -2.62
C VAL A 95 1.65 -0.27 -1.13
N ARG A 96 1.52 -1.52 -0.66
CA ARG A 96 1.76 -1.88 0.75
C ARG A 96 2.62 -3.13 0.85
N TYR A 97 3.57 -3.11 1.80
CA TYR A 97 4.46 -4.23 2.08
C TYR A 97 5.18 -4.08 3.44
N GLY A 98 5.75 -5.15 3.95
CA GLY A 98 6.70 -5.10 5.05
C GLY A 98 8.10 -4.72 4.57
N SER A 99 8.79 -3.88 5.32
CA SER A 99 10.20 -3.56 5.02
C SER A 99 11.05 -4.83 4.99
N ALA A 100 11.98 -4.91 4.04
CA ALA A 100 12.97 -5.98 4.01
C ALA A 100 13.98 -5.89 5.18
N TYR A 101 14.10 -4.72 5.80
CA TYR A 101 14.94 -4.53 6.98
C TYR A 101 14.21 -5.01 8.23
N GLN A 102 14.83 -5.95 8.91
CA GLN A 102 14.38 -6.40 10.22
C GLN A 102 14.74 -5.33 11.27
N VAL A 103 13.77 -4.91 12.08
CA VAL A 103 13.95 -3.87 13.10
C VAL A 103 14.19 -4.44 14.51
N GLY A 104 13.99 -5.74 14.72
CA GLY A 104 14.23 -6.44 15.97
C GLY A 104 15.14 -7.65 15.80
N GLY A 105 15.70 -8.13 16.91
CA GLY A 105 16.39 -9.41 16.96
C GLY A 105 15.40 -10.58 16.95
N THR A 106 15.94 -11.79 17.04
CA THR A 106 15.13 -13.03 17.14
C THR A 106 14.33 -13.15 18.45
N THR A 107 14.56 -12.26 19.39
CA THR A 107 13.82 -12.19 20.65
C THR A 107 12.93 -10.95 20.69
N LEU A 108 11.67 -11.17 20.94
CA LEU A 108 10.56 -10.24 20.96
C LEU A 108 10.70 -8.99 21.86
N ALA A 109 11.80 -8.86 22.59
CA ALA A 109 11.77 -8.05 23.78
C ALA A 109 12.38 -6.65 23.67
N ASN A 110 13.21 -6.32 22.68
CA ASN A 110 14.12 -5.20 22.92
C ASN A 110 14.50 -4.34 21.72
N PHE A 111 13.57 -3.95 20.85
CA PHE A 111 13.87 -2.79 20.01
C PHE A 111 12.99 -1.60 20.40
N THR A 112 13.56 -0.40 20.30
CA THR A 112 12.83 0.84 20.56
C THR A 112 11.87 1.07 19.41
N THR A 113 10.57 1.06 19.72
CA THR A 113 9.52 1.36 18.74
C THR A 113 9.13 2.83 18.80
N GLU A 114 8.84 3.40 17.64
CA GLU A 114 8.13 4.67 17.55
C GLU A 114 6.64 4.41 17.85
N PRO A 115 6.03 5.08 18.83
CA PRO A 115 4.72 4.69 19.38
C PRO A 115 3.59 4.53 18.36
N ASN A 116 3.56 5.40 17.37
CA ASN A 116 2.48 5.45 16.37
C ASN A 116 2.85 4.81 15.03
N ARG A 117 4.08 4.33 14.87
CA ARG A 117 4.52 3.66 13.67
C ARG A 117 3.95 2.26 13.58
N LEU A 118 3.60 1.82 12.36
CA LEU A 118 3.12 0.47 12.12
C LEU A 118 4.28 -0.50 11.99
N TYR A 119 4.18 -1.59 12.71
CA TYR A 119 5.08 -2.74 12.66
C TYR A 119 4.33 -4.00 12.28
N LEU A 120 5.03 -4.90 11.62
CA LEU A 120 4.59 -6.25 11.31
C LEU A 120 5.52 -7.23 12.02
N ARG A 121 4.95 -8.05 12.86
CA ARG A 121 5.61 -9.24 13.42
C ARG A 121 5.09 -10.47 12.70
N SER A 122 5.96 -11.27 12.11
CA SER A 122 5.56 -12.43 11.32
C SER A 122 6.44 -13.64 11.57
N THR A 123 5.80 -14.81 11.48
CA THR A 123 6.41 -16.13 11.35
C THR A 123 6.03 -16.71 10.00
N VAL A 124 6.39 -17.96 9.72
CA VAL A 124 5.96 -18.66 8.48
C VAL A 124 4.46 -18.91 8.47
N PHE A 125 3.81 -18.96 9.63
CA PHE A 125 2.41 -19.39 9.78
C PHE A 125 1.43 -18.27 10.07
N GLN A 126 1.88 -17.19 10.71
CA GLN A 126 1.00 -16.13 11.16
C GLN A 126 1.74 -14.78 11.25
N GLY A 127 0.97 -13.69 11.36
CA GLY A 127 1.49 -12.36 11.55
C GLY A 127 0.57 -11.46 12.36
N ARG A 128 1.14 -10.37 12.86
CA ARG A 128 0.44 -9.32 13.59
C ARG A 128 0.92 -7.95 13.13
N ILE A 129 -0.02 -7.06 12.85
CA ILE A 129 0.25 -5.63 12.63
C ILE A 129 -0.16 -4.89 13.90
N PHE A 130 0.72 -4.02 14.39
CA PHE A 130 0.54 -3.28 15.63
C PHE A 130 1.22 -1.91 15.57
N ASN A 131 0.76 -0.97 16.36
CA ASN A 131 1.48 0.27 16.63
C ASN A 131 2.64 0.01 17.59
N GLY A 132 3.70 0.80 17.51
CA GLY A 132 4.85 0.63 18.39
C GLY A 132 4.51 0.70 19.87
N SER A 133 3.51 1.50 20.26
CA SER A 133 2.99 1.55 21.63
C SER A 133 2.35 0.24 22.13
N GLU A 134 1.94 -0.62 21.20
CA GLU A 134 1.29 -1.91 21.48
C GLU A 134 2.28 -3.09 21.46
N GLN A 135 3.57 -2.83 21.34
CA GLN A 135 4.61 -3.87 21.19
C GLN A 135 4.58 -4.91 22.32
N GLY A 136 4.35 -4.47 23.54
CA GLY A 136 4.31 -5.34 24.75
C GLY A 136 2.96 -6.02 24.99
N ASP A 137 1.94 -5.72 24.20
CA ASP A 137 0.62 -6.32 24.35
C ASP A 137 0.67 -7.82 24.02
N GLY A 138 0.16 -8.66 24.90
CA GLY A 138 0.08 -10.10 24.70
C GLY A 138 -0.70 -10.49 23.45
N ALA A 139 -1.66 -9.67 23.01
CA ALA A 139 -2.39 -9.87 21.77
C ALA A 139 -1.51 -9.74 20.52
N ASN A 140 -0.37 -9.09 20.60
CA ASN A 140 0.60 -8.92 19.51
C ASN A 140 1.70 -9.99 19.51
N GLN A 141 1.67 -10.91 20.44
CA GLN A 141 2.54 -12.08 20.44
C GLN A 141 2.09 -13.02 19.31
N VAL A 142 3.02 -13.41 18.47
CA VAL A 142 2.87 -14.58 17.58
C VAL A 142 3.51 -15.75 18.29
N GLU A 143 3.04 -16.97 18.03
CA GLU A 143 3.69 -18.15 18.61
C GLU A 143 5.18 -18.11 18.36
N THR A 144 5.97 -18.32 19.42
CA THR A 144 7.43 -18.30 19.39
C THR A 144 7.96 -19.54 18.67
N VAL A 145 7.82 -19.56 17.37
CA VAL A 145 8.58 -20.49 16.54
C VAL A 145 9.88 -19.79 16.15
N ALA A 146 10.97 -20.49 16.20
CA ALA A 146 12.29 -19.98 15.82
C ALA A 146 12.24 -19.38 14.43
N ALA A 147 12.23 -18.07 14.28
CA ALA A 147 12.28 -17.22 13.10
C ALA A 147 11.14 -16.19 13.02
N THR A 148 10.78 -15.59 14.14
CA THR A 148 9.95 -14.37 14.14
C THR A 148 10.73 -13.23 13.49
N ARG A 149 10.10 -12.54 12.53
CA ARG A 149 10.63 -11.34 11.92
C ARG A 149 9.79 -10.14 12.32
N GLU A 150 10.45 -9.04 12.61
CA GLU A 150 9.81 -7.77 12.86
C GLU A 150 10.29 -6.75 11.84
N SER A 151 9.35 -6.11 11.16
CA SER A 151 9.61 -5.14 10.12
C SER A 151 8.64 -3.98 10.22
N ILE A 152 8.98 -2.88 9.59
CA ILE A 152 8.10 -1.72 9.46
C ILE A 152 7.11 -1.99 8.33
N VAL A 153 5.84 -1.66 8.54
CA VAL A 153 4.84 -1.64 7.46
C VAL A 153 5.04 -0.38 6.63
N ILE A 154 5.22 -0.57 5.34
CA ILE A 154 5.32 0.48 4.35
C ILE A 154 4.00 0.60 3.61
N ALA A 155 3.48 1.80 3.50
CA ALA A 155 2.35 2.15 2.65
C ALA A 155 2.69 3.43 1.88
N HIS A 156 2.60 3.37 0.57
CA HIS A 156 2.88 4.48 -0.34
C HIS A 156 1.68 4.71 -1.26
N ALA A 157 1.35 5.98 -1.51
CA ALA A 157 0.36 6.38 -2.52
C ALA A 157 1.00 7.38 -3.49
N TYR A 158 1.11 7.01 -4.76
CA TYR A 158 1.70 7.82 -5.83
C TYR A 158 0.61 8.55 -6.62
N TYR A 159 0.87 9.81 -6.99
CA TYR A 159 -0.07 10.65 -7.77
C TYR A 159 0.66 11.84 -8.41
N ILE A 160 0.00 12.53 -9.35
CA ILE A 160 0.51 13.79 -9.91
C ILE A 160 -0.07 14.97 -9.13
N GLY A 161 0.82 15.81 -8.63
CA GLY A 161 0.47 17.00 -7.86
C GLY A 161 1.17 18.27 -8.33
N ASP A 162 0.74 19.38 -7.76
CA ASP A 162 1.32 20.71 -7.99
C ASP A 162 2.68 20.81 -7.30
N SER A 163 3.75 21.06 -8.08
CA SER A 163 5.09 21.25 -7.51
C SER A 163 5.30 22.58 -6.78
N GLY A 164 4.31 23.48 -6.81
CA GLY A 164 4.45 24.85 -6.35
C GLY A 164 5.30 25.73 -7.27
N ARG A 165 5.73 25.22 -8.41
CA ARG A 165 6.54 25.95 -9.41
C ARG A 165 5.73 26.26 -10.64
N THR A 166 6.07 27.35 -11.31
CA THR A 166 5.42 27.75 -12.56
C THR A 166 6.43 27.84 -13.69
N CYS A 167 5.96 27.50 -14.89
CA CYS A 167 6.70 27.72 -16.13
C CYS A 167 5.79 28.46 -17.12
N ARG A 168 6.18 29.66 -17.55
CA ARG A 168 5.41 30.54 -18.46
C ARG A 168 3.99 30.84 -17.97
N GLY A 169 3.78 30.83 -16.64
CA GLY A 169 2.48 31.06 -16.01
C GLY A 169 1.68 29.80 -15.71
N ASP A 170 2.06 28.65 -16.24
CA ASP A 170 1.40 27.37 -15.98
C ASP A 170 2.04 26.63 -14.79
N THR A 171 1.21 25.95 -14.00
CA THR A 171 1.66 25.07 -12.92
C THR A 171 2.48 23.93 -13.48
N VAL A 172 3.66 23.69 -12.89
CA VAL A 172 4.48 22.54 -13.25
C VAL A 172 4.09 21.34 -12.40
N PRO A 173 3.64 20.25 -13.01
CA PRO A 173 3.30 19.04 -12.28
C PRO A 173 4.55 18.26 -11.85
N SER A 174 4.38 17.44 -10.83
CA SER A 174 5.39 16.50 -10.35
C SER A 174 4.75 15.21 -9.86
N LEU A 175 5.49 14.12 -9.88
CA LEU A 175 5.12 12.90 -9.18
C LEU A 175 5.37 13.10 -7.68
N PHE A 176 4.33 12.90 -6.90
CA PHE A 176 4.35 12.89 -5.44
C PHE A 176 4.10 11.49 -4.90
N ARG A 177 4.53 11.29 -3.67
CA ARG A 177 4.23 10.12 -2.87
C ARG A 177 3.72 10.52 -1.51
N VAL A 178 2.62 9.93 -1.06
CA VAL A 178 2.28 9.90 0.36
C VAL A 178 2.97 8.70 0.98
N THR A 179 3.61 8.89 2.12
CA THR A 179 4.21 7.83 2.94
C THR A 179 3.76 7.97 4.40
N LEU A 180 3.88 6.91 5.19
CA LEU A 180 3.70 7.00 6.63
C LEU A 180 5.02 7.43 7.28
N SER A 181 4.97 8.53 8.00
CA SER A 181 6.11 9.02 8.79
C SER A 181 6.44 8.11 9.98
N ASN A 182 7.52 8.40 10.67
CA ASN A 182 7.87 7.73 11.92
C ASN A 182 6.79 7.90 13.00
N ASN A 183 6.01 8.98 12.94
CA ASN A 183 4.90 9.23 13.85
C ASN A 183 3.58 8.55 13.40
N GLY A 184 3.61 7.75 12.34
CA GLY A 184 2.43 7.09 11.78
C GLY A 184 1.50 8.01 10.99
N THR A 185 1.82 9.29 10.85
CA THR A 185 1.01 10.24 10.08
C THR A 185 1.40 10.21 8.60
N PRO A 186 0.43 10.38 7.68
CA PRO A 186 0.73 10.53 6.28
C PRO A 186 1.52 11.83 6.01
N GLU A 187 2.59 11.70 5.25
CA GLU A 187 3.44 12.81 4.79
C GLU A 187 3.57 12.78 3.27
N VAL A 188 3.57 13.97 2.66
CA VAL A 188 3.67 14.15 1.22
C VAL A 188 5.09 14.53 0.85
N GLU A 189 5.68 13.83 -0.12
CA GLU A 189 7.01 14.12 -0.65
C GLU A 189 7.02 14.18 -2.18
N GLU A 190 7.78 15.10 -2.75
CA GLU A 190 8.00 15.20 -4.19
C GLU A 190 9.06 14.17 -4.61
N ILE A 191 8.71 13.25 -5.51
CA ILE A 191 9.62 12.19 -6.00
C ILE A 191 10.32 12.62 -7.27
N ALA A 192 9.58 13.16 -8.24
CA ALA A 192 10.16 13.55 -9.52
C ALA A 192 9.46 14.76 -10.11
N TYR A 193 10.26 15.79 -10.40
CA TYR A 193 9.81 17.04 -11.00
C TYR A 193 9.55 16.89 -12.51
N GLY A 194 8.49 17.53 -12.98
CA GLY A 194 8.16 17.62 -14.40
C GLY A 194 7.53 16.37 -14.98
N VAL A 195 6.91 15.55 -14.15
CA VAL A 195 6.07 14.42 -14.56
C VAL A 195 4.65 14.93 -14.71
N ASP A 196 4.11 14.90 -15.93
CA ASP A 196 2.83 15.50 -16.28
C ASP A 196 1.66 14.56 -16.15
N GLN A 197 1.86 13.28 -16.48
CA GLN A 197 0.80 12.27 -16.44
C GLN A 197 1.29 10.99 -15.79
N PHE A 198 0.39 10.36 -15.08
CA PHE A 198 0.57 9.08 -14.43
C PHE A 198 -0.69 8.23 -14.66
N GLN A 199 -0.50 7.11 -15.38
CA GLN A 199 -1.58 6.17 -15.66
C GLN A 199 -1.15 4.76 -15.29
N VAL A 200 -2.07 3.99 -14.73
CA VAL A 200 -1.82 2.63 -14.24
C VAL A 200 -2.92 1.69 -14.73
N ARG A 201 -2.50 0.54 -15.28
CA ARG A 201 -3.39 -0.60 -15.50
C ARG A 201 -2.93 -1.79 -14.68
N TYR A 202 -3.88 -2.48 -14.14
CA TYR A 202 -3.67 -3.59 -13.21
C TYR A 202 -3.88 -4.92 -13.92
N GLY A 203 -2.86 -5.78 -13.88
CA GLY A 203 -2.92 -7.14 -14.40
C GLY A 203 -3.56 -8.06 -13.37
N VAL A 204 -4.67 -8.70 -13.76
CA VAL A 204 -5.49 -9.55 -12.90
C VAL A 204 -5.35 -11.00 -13.30
N ASP A 205 -5.14 -11.88 -12.32
CA ASP A 205 -5.21 -13.33 -12.43
C ASP A 205 -6.56 -13.80 -11.87
N THR A 206 -7.50 -14.09 -12.76
CA THR A 206 -8.86 -14.50 -12.39
C THR A 206 -8.96 -15.96 -11.94
N ALA A 207 -7.89 -16.75 -12.16
CA ALA A 207 -7.77 -18.10 -11.62
C ALA A 207 -7.56 -18.13 -10.09
N ILE A 208 -7.25 -16.98 -9.47
CA ILE A 208 -7.27 -16.83 -8.02
C ILE A 208 -8.73 -16.89 -7.55
N ASP A 209 -9.12 -18.04 -6.97
CA ASP A 209 -10.47 -18.23 -6.44
C ASP A 209 -10.56 -17.77 -4.99
N LEU A 210 -11.13 -16.59 -4.80
CA LEU A 210 -11.30 -15.96 -3.49
C LEU A 210 -12.48 -16.57 -2.69
N ASN A 211 -13.36 -17.32 -3.35
CA ASN A 211 -14.58 -17.86 -2.76
C ASN A 211 -14.46 -19.35 -2.38
N SER A 212 -13.37 -20.02 -2.78
CA SER A 212 -13.12 -21.42 -2.38
C SER A 212 -12.77 -21.53 -0.89
N SER A 213 -12.94 -22.71 -0.32
CA SER A 213 -12.55 -23.01 1.06
C SER A 213 -11.63 -24.24 1.10
N PRO A 214 -10.34 -24.10 1.42
CA PRO A 214 -9.64 -22.84 1.64
C PRO A 214 -9.51 -21.98 0.36
N PRO A 215 -9.40 -20.66 0.49
CA PRO A 215 -9.24 -19.80 -0.67
C PRO A 215 -8.01 -20.19 -1.51
N ASN A 216 -8.20 -20.41 -2.82
CA ASN A 216 -7.09 -20.61 -3.75
C ASN A 216 -6.44 -19.26 -4.06
N SER A 217 -5.44 -18.87 -3.27
CA SER A 217 -4.75 -17.59 -3.41
C SER A 217 -3.62 -17.60 -4.44
N ASN A 218 -3.32 -18.75 -5.04
CA ASN A 218 -2.13 -18.87 -5.89
C ASN A 218 -2.42 -18.61 -7.37
N GLY A 219 -3.67 -18.85 -7.83
CA GLY A 219 -3.98 -18.72 -9.24
C GLY A 219 -3.08 -19.59 -10.13
N ASP A 220 -2.94 -19.22 -11.38
CA ASP A 220 -1.97 -19.81 -12.32
C ASP A 220 -0.77 -18.88 -12.61
N SER A 221 -0.74 -17.73 -11.95
CA SER A 221 0.28 -16.69 -12.10
C SER A 221 0.33 -16.07 -13.51
N LEU A 222 -0.71 -16.24 -14.29
CA LEU A 222 -0.88 -15.61 -15.59
C LEU A 222 -1.78 -14.38 -15.48
N ILE A 223 -1.51 -13.41 -16.32
CA ILE A 223 -2.35 -12.21 -16.39
C ILE A 223 -3.41 -12.45 -17.45
N ASP A 224 -4.66 -12.59 -17.03
CA ASP A 224 -5.78 -12.77 -17.95
C ASP A 224 -6.15 -11.48 -18.66
N GLN A 225 -6.12 -10.36 -17.91
CA GLN A 225 -6.49 -9.05 -18.45
C GLN A 225 -5.81 -7.90 -17.71
N TYR A 226 -5.71 -6.75 -18.39
CA TYR A 226 -5.29 -5.49 -17.79
C TYR A 226 -6.49 -4.54 -17.70
N LEU A 227 -6.78 -4.05 -16.49
CA LEU A 227 -7.94 -3.21 -16.18
C LEU A 227 -7.53 -1.88 -15.58
N ASP A 228 -8.35 -0.88 -15.79
CA ASP A 228 -8.29 0.38 -15.05
C ASP A 228 -8.91 0.18 -13.65
N ALA A 229 -8.52 1.01 -12.68
CA ALA A 229 -8.89 0.82 -11.27
C ALA A 229 -10.41 0.74 -11.03
N ASN A 230 -11.21 1.50 -11.78
CA ASN A 230 -12.67 1.53 -11.64
C ASN A 230 -13.39 0.26 -12.17
N ASN A 231 -12.66 -0.64 -12.82
CA ASN A 231 -13.17 -1.93 -13.32
C ASN A 231 -12.77 -3.11 -12.42
N ILE A 232 -12.21 -2.84 -11.23
CA ILE A 232 -11.78 -3.84 -10.27
C ILE A 232 -12.62 -3.66 -9.00
N ASN A 233 -13.24 -4.77 -8.56
CA ASN A 233 -14.10 -4.77 -7.39
C ASN A 233 -13.29 -4.76 -6.09
N ASN A 234 -13.89 -4.18 -5.06
CA ASN A 234 -13.33 -4.06 -3.72
C ASN A 234 -14.31 -4.56 -2.65
N ASP A 235 -15.07 -5.60 -2.98
CA ASP A 235 -15.99 -6.24 -2.03
C ASP A 235 -15.23 -6.63 -0.75
N ASP A 236 -15.82 -6.36 0.40
CA ASP A 236 -15.17 -6.57 1.69
C ASP A 236 -15.56 -7.91 2.35
N SER A 237 -16.53 -8.62 1.77
CA SER A 237 -17.02 -9.91 2.26
C SER A 237 -17.42 -10.86 1.13
N PRO A 238 -17.31 -12.18 1.34
CA PRO A 238 -17.77 -13.17 0.38
C PRO A 238 -19.31 -13.10 0.12
N PRO A 239 -19.76 -13.43 -1.08
CA PRO A 239 -18.95 -13.87 -2.21
C PRO A 239 -18.26 -12.69 -2.91
N TYR A 240 -16.95 -12.82 -3.09
CA TYR A 240 -16.17 -11.79 -3.81
C TYR A 240 -16.48 -11.82 -5.30
N THR A 241 -16.64 -10.65 -5.89
CA THR A 241 -16.91 -10.49 -7.33
C THR A 241 -15.59 -10.30 -8.09
N SER A 242 -15.30 -11.20 -9.03
CA SER A 242 -14.13 -11.08 -9.91
C SER A 242 -14.45 -10.14 -11.10
N PRO A 243 -13.50 -9.30 -11.58
CA PRO A 243 -12.15 -9.13 -11.06
C PRO A 243 -12.10 -8.34 -9.75
N HIS A 244 -11.18 -8.71 -8.87
CA HIS A 244 -11.05 -8.15 -7.53
C HIS A 244 -9.61 -7.72 -7.22
N TRP A 245 -9.41 -6.71 -6.35
CA TRP A 245 -8.08 -6.20 -6.00
C TRP A 245 -7.12 -7.25 -5.45
N ARG A 246 -7.61 -8.27 -4.78
CA ARG A 246 -6.80 -9.40 -4.29
C ARG A 246 -6.25 -10.29 -5.40
N GLN A 247 -6.82 -10.20 -6.61
CA GLN A 247 -6.38 -10.93 -7.80
C GLN A 247 -5.34 -10.15 -8.62
N VAL A 248 -5.00 -8.92 -8.22
CA VAL A 248 -3.98 -8.11 -8.91
C VAL A 248 -2.60 -8.66 -8.64
N ILE A 249 -1.88 -9.04 -9.70
CA ILE A 249 -0.53 -9.60 -9.66
C ILE A 249 0.51 -8.76 -10.39
N ALA A 250 0.09 -7.78 -11.18
CA ALA A 250 0.97 -6.90 -11.95
C ALA A 250 0.39 -5.52 -12.14
N ALA A 251 1.25 -4.56 -12.50
CA ALA A 251 0.84 -3.23 -12.94
C ALA A 251 1.64 -2.79 -14.16
N LYS A 252 0.98 -2.13 -15.11
CA LYS A 252 1.60 -1.36 -16.19
C LYS A 252 1.49 0.11 -15.87
N ILE A 253 2.57 0.84 -16.02
CA ILE A 253 2.69 2.24 -15.66
C ILE A 253 3.13 3.03 -16.87
N TRP A 254 2.48 4.16 -17.09
CA TRP A 254 2.87 5.18 -18.05
C TRP A 254 3.12 6.50 -17.31
N LEU A 255 4.29 7.08 -17.57
CA LEU A 255 4.68 8.41 -17.12
C LEU A 255 5.02 9.28 -18.33
N LEU A 256 4.49 10.48 -18.39
CA LEU A 256 4.79 11.49 -19.40
C LEU A 256 5.25 12.79 -18.77
#